data_57af79486cee14f281a1eca4d9894ee8
#
_entry.id   57af79486cee14f281a1eca4d9894ee8
#
_cell.length_a   1.000
_cell.length_b   1.000
_cell.length_c   1.000
_cell.angle_alpha   90.00
_cell.angle_beta   90.00
_cell.angle_gamma   90.00
#
_symmetry.space_group_name_H-M   'P 1'
#
loop_
_entity.id
_entity.type
_entity.pdbx_description
1 polymer ?
#
loop_
_entity_poly.entity_id
_entity_poly.type
_entity_poly.pdbx_seq_one_letter_code
_entity_poly.pdbx_strand_id
1 'polypeptide(L)'
;MKLFQPKYSDGQRLTLSNGQTLRLSVNRRARRLSVRIDARAGEAVAIAPTPNTLAQAVAFARSRADWIAERLQAQPDTVPLIPGQVITYLGRTLRLEATGGAGAARLYETPEGPVLRSGGEGEAFARRIENWFKREARRFLETRTAVHLNTLGQGPVRISIVDTRSRWGSCSPHNRSIRYSWRVIMAPEAVADYLAAHEVAHLVRADHSPEYWAVVTRLIGDHRPMRRWLKDHGNALHAVGS
;
A
#
# COMPACT_ATOMS: atom_id res chain seq x y z
N MET A 1 -8.64 29.81 -38.67
CA MET A 1 -7.80 28.84 -37.98
C MET A 1 -8.69 28.12 -36.93
N LYS A 2 -9.21 26.91 -37.25
CA LYS A 2 -10.04 26.16 -36.29
C LYS A 2 -9.11 25.70 -35.17
N LEU A 3 -9.26 26.25 -33.95
CA LEU A 3 -8.62 25.78 -32.75
C LEU A 3 -9.03 24.31 -32.56
N PHE A 4 -8.06 23.40 -32.66
CA PHE A 4 -8.25 21.99 -32.40
C PHE A 4 -8.55 21.85 -30.89
N GLN A 5 -9.84 21.78 -30.54
CA GLN A 5 -10.21 21.42 -29.16
C GLN A 5 -9.82 19.95 -28.96
N PRO A 6 -9.06 19.63 -27.92
CA PRO A 6 -8.70 18.23 -27.66
C PRO A 6 -9.98 17.44 -27.37
N LYS A 7 -10.13 16.28 -28.04
CA LYS A 7 -11.28 15.40 -27.91
C LYS A 7 -11.51 14.90 -26.47
N TYR A 8 -10.49 14.96 -25.62
CA TYR A 8 -10.49 14.48 -24.23
C TYR A 8 -9.80 15.49 -23.31
N SER A 9 -10.21 15.50 -22.03
CA SER A 9 -9.66 16.36 -20.99
C SER A 9 -9.12 15.58 -19.81
N ASP A 10 -8.19 16.19 -19.05
CA ASP A 10 -7.69 15.64 -17.79
C ASP A 10 -8.83 15.50 -16.77
N GLY A 11 -8.86 14.41 -16.04
CA GLY A 11 -9.93 14.06 -15.09
C GLY A 11 -11.21 13.53 -15.71
N GLN A 12 -11.39 13.55 -17.04
CA GLN A 12 -12.60 13.03 -17.71
C GLN A 12 -12.78 11.54 -17.44
N ARG A 13 -14.03 11.13 -17.20
CA ARG A 13 -14.44 9.73 -17.10
C ARG A 13 -15.16 9.26 -18.34
N LEU A 14 -14.84 8.06 -18.78
CA LEU A 14 -15.42 7.39 -19.94
C LEU A 14 -15.87 5.98 -19.52
N THR A 15 -16.85 5.43 -20.22
CA THR A 15 -17.22 4.03 -20.10
C THR A 15 -16.56 3.23 -21.23
N LEU A 16 -15.88 2.14 -20.87
CA LEU A 16 -15.34 1.16 -21.81
C LEU A 16 -16.45 0.26 -22.35
N SER A 17 -16.18 -0.47 -23.43
CA SER A 17 -17.14 -1.39 -24.06
C SER A 17 -17.67 -2.49 -23.13
N ASN A 18 -16.90 -2.85 -22.12
CA ASN A 18 -17.26 -3.83 -21.09
C ASN A 18 -17.93 -3.21 -19.85
N GLY A 19 -18.40 -1.96 -19.91
CA GLY A 19 -19.07 -1.24 -18.83
C GLY A 19 -18.17 -0.65 -17.76
N GLN A 20 -16.87 -0.88 -17.81
CA GLN A 20 -15.92 -0.38 -16.79
C GLN A 20 -15.65 1.12 -16.94
N THR A 21 -15.46 1.81 -15.81
CA THR A 21 -15.11 3.23 -15.80
C THR A 21 -13.63 3.43 -16.04
N LEU A 22 -13.30 4.33 -16.97
CA LEU A 22 -11.95 4.79 -17.29
C LEU A 22 -11.83 6.28 -17.00
N ARG A 23 -10.98 6.66 -16.04
CA ARG A 23 -10.62 8.04 -15.79
C ARG A 23 -9.34 8.41 -16.55
N LEU A 24 -9.32 9.57 -17.17
CA LEU A 24 -8.15 10.09 -17.87
C LEU A 24 -7.30 10.93 -16.91
N SER A 25 -5.98 10.83 -17.04
CA SER A 25 -5.05 11.59 -16.22
C SER A 25 -3.83 12.05 -17.02
N VAL A 26 -3.51 13.34 -16.95
CA VAL A 26 -2.28 13.88 -17.50
C VAL A 26 -1.20 13.92 -16.43
N ASN A 27 -0.12 13.20 -16.65
CA ASN A 27 1.05 13.22 -15.79
C ASN A 27 2.30 13.62 -16.59
N ARG A 28 2.71 14.87 -16.48
CA ARG A 28 3.88 15.43 -17.21
C ARG A 28 5.21 14.75 -16.90
N ARG A 29 5.29 13.99 -15.79
CA ARG A 29 6.48 13.17 -15.45
C ARG A 29 6.46 11.79 -16.10
N ALA A 30 5.32 11.36 -16.64
CA ALA A 30 5.24 10.09 -17.35
C ALA A 30 6.00 10.17 -18.67
N ARG A 31 6.80 9.16 -18.96
CA ARG A 31 7.56 9.04 -20.22
C ARG A 31 6.82 8.21 -21.28
N ARG A 32 5.74 7.52 -20.90
CA ARG A 32 4.95 6.61 -21.74
C ARG A 32 3.49 6.58 -21.30
N LEU A 33 2.62 6.14 -22.18
CA LEU A 33 1.24 5.82 -21.86
C LEU A 33 1.20 4.63 -20.91
N SER A 34 0.28 4.65 -19.95
CA SER A 34 0.05 3.53 -19.05
C SER A 34 -1.40 3.49 -18.56
N VAL A 35 -1.84 2.30 -18.14
CA VAL A 35 -3.11 2.13 -17.42
C VAL A 35 -2.80 1.54 -16.05
N ARG A 36 -3.45 2.07 -15.04
CA ARG A 36 -3.42 1.52 -13.68
C ARG A 36 -4.85 1.37 -13.16
N ILE A 37 -5.04 0.50 -12.18
CA ILE A 37 -6.30 0.37 -11.45
C ILE A 37 -6.26 1.29 -10.23
N ASP A 38 -7.32 2.04 -10.02
CA ASP A 38 -7.61 2.77 -8.79
C ASP A 38 -8.62 1.94 -7.99
N ALA A 39 -8.11 1.08 -7.11
CA ALA A 39 -8.91 0.14 -6.35
C ALA A 39 -9.98 0.80 -5.49
N ARG A 40 -9.68 2.00 -4.93
CA ARG A 40 -10.64 2.72 -4.09
C ARG A 40 -11.80 3.31 -4.87
N ALA A 41 -11.52 3.84 -6.07
CA ALA A 41 -12.54 4.41 -6.93
C ALA A 41 -13.24 3.32 -7.77
N GLY A 42 -12.76 2.08 -7.77
CA GLY A 42 -13.28 1.01 -8.60
C GLY A 42 -13.16 1.31 -10.10
N GLU A 43 -12.14 2.07 -10.51
CA GLU A 43 -12.00 2.54 -11.90
C GLU A 43 -10.58 2.30 -12.44
N ALA A 44 -10.46 2.21 -13.74
CA ALA A 44 -9.16 2.27 -14.40
C ALA A 44 -8.73 3.72 -14.64
N VAL A 45 -7.43 3.99 -14.59
CA VAL A 45 -6.87 5.33 -14.89
C VAL A 45 -5.90 5.21 -16.05
N ALA A 46 -6.26 5.84 -17.18
CA ALA A 46 -5.36 5.99 -18.31
C ALA A 46 -4.47 7.22 -18.11
N ILE A 47 -3.17 7.02 -18.10
CA ILE A 47 -2.17 8.07 -17.86
C ILE A 47 -1.53 8.44 -19.18
N ALA A 48 -1.56 9.74 -19.51
CA ALA A 48 -0.92 10.33 -20.67
C ALA A 48 0.15 11.35 -20.24
N PRO A 49 1.30 11.45 -20.93
CA PRO A 49 2.32 12.46 -20.66
C PRO A 49 1.84 13.90 -20.91
N THR A 50 0.96 14.08 -21.90
CA THR A 50 0.46 15.39 -22.33
C THR A 50 -1.03 15.33 -22.66
N PRO A 51 -1.77 16.47 -22.66
CA PRO A 51 -3.16 16.50 -23.09
C PRO A 51 -3.36 15.97 -24.52
N ASN A 52 -2.43 16.24 -25.43
CA ASN A 52 -2.49 15.82 -26.84
C ASN A 52 -2.38 14.30 -27.01
N THR A 53 -1.85 13.58 -26.02
CA THR A 53 -1.70 12.11 -26.05
C THR A 53 -2.86 11.39 -25.32
N LEU A 54 -3.87 12.11 -24.79
CA LEU A 54 -5.03 11.49 -24.14
C LEU A 54 -5.82 10.57 -25.08
N ALA A 55 -5.99 10.92 -26.35
CA ALA A 55 -6.66 10.07 -27.33
C ALA A 55 -5.94 8.72 -27.52
N GLN A 56 -4.61 8.74 -27.52
CA GLN A 56 -3.80 7.52 -27.60
C GLN A 56 -3.90 6.71 -26.30
N ALA A 57 -3.95 7.36 -25.12
CA ALA A 57 -4.15 6.70 -23.84
C ALA A 57 -5.52 6.00 -23.76
N VAL A 58 -6.58 6.62 -24.30
CA VAL A 58 -7.91 6.00 -24.41
C VAL A 58 -7.87 4.78 -25.33
N ALA A 59 -7.24 4.88 -26.51
CA ALA A 59 -7.09 3.75 -27.43
C ALA A 59 -6.31 2.60 -26.77
N PHE A 60 -5.23 2.92 -26.07
CA PHE A 60 -4.44 1.94 -25.31
C PHE A 60 -5.26 1.28 -24.20
N ALA A 61 -6.05 2.05 -23.43
CA ALA A 61 -6.92 1.48 -22.40
C ALA A 61 -8.00 0.57 -23.00
N ARG A 62 -8.60 0.95 -24.14
CA ARG A 62 -9.57 0.13 -24.84
C ARG A 62 -9.00 -1.19 -25.31
N SER A 63 -7.77 -1.20 -25.83
CA SER A 63 -7.09 -2.45 -26.22
C SER A 63 -6.75 -3.36 -25.03
N ARG A 64 -6.92 -2.87 -23.79
CA ARG A 64 -6.70 -3.59 -22.54
C ARG A 64 -7.98 -3.79 -21.73
N ALA A 65 -9.16 -3.65 -22.36
CA ALA A 65 -10.45 -3.68 -21.66
C ALA A 65 -10.64 -4.96 -20.84
N ASP A 66 -10.29 -6.13 -21.40
CA ASP A 66 -10.42 -7.41 -20.71
C ASP A 66 -9.46 -7.50 -19.50
N TRP A 67 -8.22 -7.08 -19.66
CA TRP A 67 -7.26 -6.98 -18.55
C TRP A 67 -7.75 -6.03 -17.45
N ILE A 68 -8.37 -4.90 -17.83
CA ILE A 68 -8.96 -3.95 -16.88
C ILE A 68 -10.10 -4.62 -16.10
N ALA A 69 -11.00 -5.31 -16.79
CA ALA A 69 -12.13 -6.02 -16.18
C ALA A 69 -11.64 -7.08 -15.19
N GLU A 70 -10.72 -7.93 -15.61
CA GLU A 70 -10.10 -8.96 -14.77
C GLU A 70 -9.48 -8.35 -13.50
N ARG A 71 -8.72 -7.26 -13.66
CA ARG A 71 -8.06 -6.59 -12.53
C ARG A 71 -9.02 -5.89 -11.58
N LEU A 72 -10.12 -5.32 -12.08
CA LEU A 72 -11.15 -4.72 -11.24
C LEU A 72 -11.95 -5.80 -10.49
N GLN A 73 -12.26 -6.94 -11.14
CA GLN A 73 -12.92 -8.07 -10.49
C GLN A 73 -12.03 -8.76 -9.44
N ALA A 74 -10.73 -8.81 -9.69
CA ALA A 74 -9.76 -9.39 -8.76
C ALA A 74 -9.42 -8.47 -7.56
N GLN A 75 -10.02 -7.27 -7.45
CA GLN A 75 -9.84 -6.44 -6.27
C GLN A 75 -10.56 -7.09 -5.08
N PRO A 76 -9.88 -7.24 -3.93
CA PRO A 76 -10.53 -7.71 -2.72
C PRO A 76 -11.58 -6.70 -2.27
N ASP A 77 -12.65 -7.21 -1.70
CA ASP A 77 -13.67 -6.37 -1.06
C ASP A 77 -13.03 -5.50 0.03
N THR A 78 -13.53 -4.28 0.15
CA THR A 78 -13.13 -3.39 1.23
C THR A 78 -13.44 -4.00 2.59
N VAL A 79 -12.47 -4.08 3.47
CA VAL A 79 -12.62 -4.53 4.85
C VAL A 79 -12.76 -3.31 5.76
N PRO A 80 -13.98 -2.96 6.21
CA PRO A 80 -14.19 -1.76 7.01
C PRO A 80 -13.62 -1.93 8.43
N LEU A 81 -13.15 -0.84 9.03
CA LEU A 81 -12.72 -0.81 10.42
C LEU A 81 -13.94 -0.52 11.33
N ILE A 82 -14.80 -1.51 11.54
CA ILE A 82 -16.02 -1.41 12.33
C ILE A 82 -16.01 -2.41 13.50
N PRO A 83 -16.80 -2.19 14.55
CA PRO A 83 -16.96 -3.17 15.64
C PRO A 83 -17.43 -4.53 15.12
N GLY A 84 -16.88 -5.60 15.67
CA GLY A 84 -17.13 -6.98 15.25
C GLY A 84 -16.24 -7.48 14.09
N GLN A 85 -15.61 -6.57 13.35
CA GLN A 85 -14.71 -6.94 12.25
C GLN A 85 -13.49 -7.70 12.80
N VAL A 86 -13.10 -8.75 12.06
CA VAL A 86 -11.89 -9.51 12.33
C VAL A 86 -10.83 -9.14 11.28
N ILE A 87 -9.65 -8.77 11.75
CA ILE A 87 -8.50 -8.40 10.93
C ILE A 87 -7.24 -9.07 11.46
N THR A 88 -6.08 -8.79 10.91
CA THR A 88 -4.82 -9.36 11.39
C THR A 88 -3.90 -8.28 11.99
N TYR A 89 -3.04 -8.69 12.91
CA TYR A 89 -1.96 -7.91 13.50
C TYR A 89 -0.76 -8.82 13.74
N LEU A 90 0.35 -8.56 13.05
CA LEU A 90 1.55 -9.40 13.03
C LEU A 90 1.22 -10.89 12.77
N GLY A 91 0.28 -11.14 11.84
CA GLY A 91 -0.19 -12.47 11.49
C GLY A 91 -1.16 -13.12 12.49
N ARG A 92 -1.43 -12.50 13.64
CA ARG A 92 -2.43 -12.97 14.62
C ARG A 92 -3.81 -12.40 14.26
N THR A 93 -4.85 -13.22 14.43
CA THR A 93 -6.23 -12.77 14.29
C THR A 93 -6.59 -11.78 15.41
N LEU A 94 -7.18 -10.65 15.04
CA LEU A 94 -7.52 -9.55 15.94
C LEU A 94 -8.98 -9.13 15.73
N ARG A 95 -9.81 -9.16 16.78
CA ARG A 95 -11.19 -8.70 16.72
C ARG A 95 -11.30 -7.25 17.20
N LEU A 96 -12.07 -6.45 16.46
CA LEU A 96 -12.36 -5.06 16.82
C LEU A 96 -13.62 -4.98 17.71
N GLU A 97 -13.53 -4.31 18.84
CA GLU A 97 -14.66 -4.14 19.77
C GLU A 97 -14.86 -2.67 20.16
N ALA A 98 -16.13 -2.25 20.16
CA ALA A 98 -16.51 -0.95 20.70
C ALA A 98 -16.71 -1.04 22.23
N THR A 99 -16.19 -0.04 22.97
CA THR A 99 -16.40 0.06 24.42
C THR A 99 -17.52 1.02 24.81
N GLY A 100 -18.15 1.68 23.79
CA GLY A 100 -19.00 2.84 24.05
C GLY A 100 -18.20 4.09 24.47
N GLY A 101 -18.82 5.25 24.43
CA GLY A 101 -18.24 6.51 24.92
C GLY A 101 -16.92 6.92 24.26
N ALA A 102 -16.09 7.63 24.99
CA ALA A 102 -14.77 8.09 24.54
C ALA A 102 -13.65 7.12 24.98
N GLY A 103 -12.58 7.02 24.18
CA GLY A 103 -11.42 6.20 24.54
C GLY A 103 -10.54 5.91 23.34
N ALA A 104 -9.21 5.89 23.55
CA ALA A 104 -8.25 5.47 22.53
C ALA A 104 -8.29 3.94 22.34
N ALA A 105 -7.95 3.48 21.14
CA ALA A 105 -7.82 2.06 20.87
C ALA A 105 -6.69 1.44 21.71
N ARG A 106 -6.98 0.29 22.38
CA ARG A 106 -6.04 -0.48 23.21
C ARG A 106 -6.21 -1.97 22.93
N LEU A 107 -5.08 -2.68 22.85
CA LEU A 107 -5.03 -4.12 22.69
C LEU A 107 -5.18 -4.82 24.04
N TYR A 108 -6.00 -5.86 24.07
CA TYR A 108 -6.20 -6.73 25.21
C TYR A 108 -6.01 -8.18 24.75
N GLU A 109 -5.34 -8.99 25.57
CA GLU A 109 -5.31 -10.45 25.41
C GLU A 109 -6.50 -11.03 26.17
N THR A 110 -7.29 -11.86 25.49
CA THR A 110 -8.42 -12.58 26.09
C THR A 110 -8.26 -14.08 25.86
N PRO A 111 -9.01 -14.95 26.60
CA PRO A 111 -8.96 -16.39 26.34
C PRO A 111 -9.32 -16.79 24.90
N GLU A 112 -10.15 -16.00 24.22
CA GLU A 112 -10.59 -16.18 22.83
C GLU A 112 -9.61 -15.56 21.80
N GLY A 113 -8.54 -14.94 22.27
CA GLY A 113 -7.53 -14.28 21.44
C GLY A 113 -7.48 -12.76 21.63
N PRO A 114 -6.60 -12.07 20.90
CA PRO A 114 -6.42 -10.63 21.04
C PRO A 114 -7.62 -9.84 20.56
N VAL A 115 -7.96 -8.80 21.29
CA VAL A 115 -9.07 -7.88 21.00
C VAL A 115 -8.57 -6.44 21.03
N LEU A 116 -8.89 -5.67 20.00
CA LEU A 116 -8.61 -4.23 19.95
C LEU A 116 -9.88 -3.47 20.31
N ARG A 117 -9.93 -2.94 21.54
CA ARG A 117 -11.06 -2.16 22.04
C ARG A 117 -10.86 -0.68 21.84
N SER A 118 -11.90 0.01 21.38
CA SER A 118 -11.89 1.47 21.17
C SER A 118 -13.24 2.07 21.50
N GLY A 119 -13.22 3.30 22.00
CA GLY A 119 -14.41 4.13 22.06
C GLY A 119 -14.75 4.75 20.69
N GLY A 120 -15.92 5.43 20.63
CA GLY A 120 -16.43 6.08 19.44
C GLY A 120 -17.25 5.16 18.56
N GLU A 121 -17.94 5.77 17.61
CA GLU A 121 -18.80 5.11 16.63
C GLU A 121 -18.45 5.56 15.22
N GLY A 122 -18.85 4.76 14.20
CA GLY A 122 -18.67 5.08 12.79
C GLY A 122 -17.23 5.49 12.46
N GLU A 123 -17.07 6.64 11.81
CA GLU A 123 -15.75 7.14 11.40
C GLU A 123 -14.81 7.46 12.57
N ALA A 124 -15.35 7.84 13.74
CA ALA A 124 -14.52 8.12 14.90
C ALA A 124 -13.87 6.84 15.45
N PHE A 125 -14.62 5.72 15.47
CA PHE A 125 -14.07 4.40 15.79
C PHE A 125 -13.00 4.00 14.77
N ALA A 126 -13.34 3.99 13.48
CA ALA A 126 -12.42 3.61 12.40
C ALA A 126 -11.10 4.39 12.46
N ARG A 127 -11.16 5.72 12.63
CA ARG A 127 -9.99 6.59 12.77
C ARG A 127 -9.13 6.24 13.97
N ARG A 128 -9.72 5.88 15.12
CA ARG A 128 -8.97 5.47 16.33
C ARG A 128 -8.25 4.14 16.12
N ILE A 129 -8.93 3.17 15.48
CA ILE A 129 -8.33 1.87 15.11
C ILE A 129 -7.16 2.11 14.15
N GLU A 130 -7.35 2.86 13.07
CA GLU A 130 -6.29 3.18 12.10
C GLU A 130 -5.10 3.87 12.77
N ASN A 131 -5.34 4.84 13.66
CA ASN A 131 -4.27 5.52 14.40
C ASN A 131 -3.51 4.57 15.33
N TRP A 132 -4.17 3.57 15.91
CA TRP A 132 -3.51 2.52 16.70
C TRP A 132 -2.58 1.71 15.79
N PHE A 133 -3.04 1.23 14.63
CA PHE A 133 -2.20 0.51 13.67
C PHE A 133 -1.02 1.34 13.18
N LYS A 134 -1.21 2.62 12.91
CA LYS A 134 -0.11 3.52 12.53
C LYS A 134 0.94 3.66 13.62
N ARG A 135 0.55 3.73 14.89
CA ARG A 135 1.49 3.76 16.02
C ARG A 135 2.24 2.43 16.17
N GLU A 136 1.55 1.31 16.09
CA GLU A 136 2.18 -0.01 16.16
C GLU A 136 3.12 -0.27 14.99
N ALA A 137 2.72 0.11 13.77
CA ALA A 137 3.59 0.03 12.60
C ALA A 137 4.86 0.88 12.80
N ARG A 138 4.73 2.09 13.34
CA ARG A 138 5.88 2.94 13.65
C ARG A 138 6.82 2.25 14.62
N ARG A 139 6.30 1.84 15.78
CA ARG A 139 7.08 1.18 16.84
C ARG A 139 7.82 -0.04 16.33
N PHE A 140 7.13 -0.94 15.63
CA PHE A 140 7.72 -2.16 15.11
C PHE A 140 8.77 -1.87 14.03
N LEU A 141 8.43 -1.08 13.02
CA LEU A 141 9.33 -0.81 11.89
C LEU A 141 10.55 0.04 12.28
N GLU A 142 10.42 0.97 13.24
CA GLU A 142 11.58 1.70 13.79
C GLU A 142 12.54 0.73 14.50
N THR A 143 12.01 -0.20 15.31
CA THR A 143 12.82 -1.22 15.99
C THR A 143 13.54 -2.13 14.99
N ARG A 144 12.81 -2.69 14.02
CA ARG A 144 13.40 -3.60 13.02
C ARG A 144 14.40 -2.89 12.12
N THR A 145 14.08 -1.66 11.69
CA THR A 145 15.01 -0.83 10.89
C THR A 145 16.29 -0.58 11.65
N ALA A 146 16.24 -0.24 12.95
CA ALA A 146 17.43 -0.02 13.75
C ALA A 146 18.32 -1.27 13.84
N VAL A 147 17.73 -2.46 14.03
CA VAL A 147 18.46 -3.74 14.02
C VAL A 147 19.19 -3.94 12.70
N HIS A 148 18.50 -3.75 11.57
CA HIS A 148 19.11 -3.96 10.26
C HIS A 148 20.17 -2.90 9.92
N LEU A 149 19.97 -1.64 10.32
CA LEU A 149 20.98 -0.59 10.18
C LEU A 149 22.25 -0.95 10.94
N ASN A 150 22.13 -1.39 12.18
CA ASN A 150 23.29 -1.82 13.00
C ASN A 150 24.04 -2.99 12.35
N THR A 151 23.32 -4.00 11.83
CA THR A 151 23.92 -5.15 11.13
C THR A 151 24.74 -4.74 9.90
N LEU A 152 24.35 -3.65 9.23
CA LEU A 152 25.06 -3.12 8.05
C LEU A 152 26.04 -2.00 8.38
N GLY A 153 26.20 -1.62 9.65
CA GLY A 153 27.04 -0.47 10.04
C GLY A 153 26.55 0.87 9.49
N GLN A 154 25.23 0.98 9.23
CA GLN A 154 24.61 2.19 8.72
C GLN A 154 24.16 3.12 9.85
N GLY A 155 24.36 4.42 9.67
CA GLY A 155 23.85 5.43 10.60
C GLY A 155 22.30 5.56 10.52
N PRO A 156 21.70 6.38 11.40
CA PRO A 156 20.26 6.53 11.51
C PRO A 156 19.60 7.07 10.24
N VAL A 157 18.33 6.73 10.06
CA VAL A 157 17.46 7.20 8.97
C VAL A 157 16.18 7.80 9.52
N ARG A 158 15.59 8.73 8.77
CA ARG A 158 14.26 9.24 9.09
C ARG A 158 13.19 8.27 8.61
N ILE A 159 12.32 7.80 9.50
CA ILE A 159 11.22 6.90 9.18
C ILE A 159 9.89 7.68 9.12
N SER A 160 9.08 7.39 8.12
CA SER A 160 7.72 7.91 7.97
C SER A 160 6.74 6.76 7.73
N ILE A 161 5.67 6.74 8.52
CA ILE A 161 4.54 5.84 8.30
C ILE A 161 3.50 6.56 7.46
N VAL A 162 3.12 5.94 6.35
CA VAL A 162 2.27 6.55 5.31
C VAL A 162 1.13 5.62 4.94
N ASP A 163 0.12 6.18 4.29
CA ASP A 163 -0.98 5.43 3.67
C ASP A 163 -0.75 5.35 2.16
N THR A 164 0.06 4.39 1.75
CA THR A 164 0.34 4.12 0.33
C THR A 164 -0.53 2.96 -0.16
N ARG A 165 -0.94 3.04 -1.43
CA ARG A 165 -1.84 2.07 -2.07
C ARG A 165 -1.15 1.16 -3.07
N SER A 166 0.09 1.45 -3.43
CA SER A 166 0.80 0.74 -4.51
C SER A 166 2.19 0.27 -4.12
N ARG A 167 2.66 0.65 -2.94
CA ARG A 167 4.01 0.29 -2.47
C ARG A 167 3.96 0.04 -0.97
N TRP A 168 4.66 -0.99 -0.53
CA TRP A 168 4.79 -1.31 0.89
C TRP A 168 5.81 -0.43 1.58
N GLY A 169 6.87 -0.05 0.86
CA GLY A 169 7.91 0.84 1.34
C GLY A 169 8.57 1.62 0.22
N SER A 170 9.45 2.52 0.59
CA SER A 170 10.39 3.19 -0.31
C SER A 170 11.55 3.78 0.48
N CYS A 171 12.76 3.62 -0.02
CA CYS A 171 13.97 4.22 0.52
C CYS A 171 14.47 5.34 -0.40
N SER A 172 14.96 6.43 0.20
CA SER A 172 15.75 7.46 -0.45
C SER A 172 17.12 7.50 0.21
N PRO A 173 18.13 6.84 -0.38
CA PRO A 173 19.48 6.82 0.19
C PRO A 173 20.07 8.24 0.36
N HIS A 174 19.91 9.09 -0.64
CA HIS A 174 20.41 10.47 -0.60
C HIS A 174 19.85 11.27 0.58
N ASN A 175 18.53 11.14 0.85
CA ASN A 175 17.86 11.87 1.96
C ASN A 175 17.91 11.10 3.28
N ARG A 176 18.55 9.94 3.31
CA ARG A 176 18.55 9.01 4.44
C ARG A 176 17.18 8.87 5.07
N SER A 177 16.18 8.49 4.24
CA SER A 177 14.80 8.40 4.68
C SER A 177 14.11 7.16 4.10
N ILE A 178 13.29 6.52 4.93
CA ILE A 178 12.49 5.36 4.59
C ILE A 178 11.02 5.67 4.89
N ARG A 179 10.14 5.27 3.99
CA ARG A 179 8.69 5.37 4.16
C ARG A 179 8.10 3.97 4.13
N TYR A 180 7.20 3.68 5.05
CA TYR A 180 6.51 2.40 5.14
C TYR A 180 4.99 2.58 5.12
N SER A 181 4.27 1.70 4.43
CA SER A 181 2.83 1.58 4.59
C SER A 181 2.49 1.03 5.97
N TRP A 182 1.57 1.69 6.69
CA TRP A 182 1.14 1.19 8.00
C TRP A 182 0.48 -0.19 7.94
N ARG A 183 -0.10 -0.55 6.79
CA ARG A 183 -0.79 -1.83 6.62
C ARG A 183 0.12 -3.04 6.68
N VAL A 184 1.43 -2.88 6.52
CA VAL A 184 2.35 -4.02 6.61
C VAL A 184 2.36 -4.67 7.99
N ILE A 185 1.95 -3.95 9.06
CA ILE A 185 1.84 -4.51 10.40
C ILE A 185 0.73 -5.56 10.54
N MET A 186 -0.16 -5.65 9.54
CA MET A 186 -1.18 -6.70 9.46
C MET A 186 -0.65 -8.00 8.87
N ALA A 187 0.50 -7.96 8.18
CA ALA A 187 1.18 -9.14 7.69
C ALA A 187 1.80 -9.96 8.84
N PRO A 188 2.19 -11.22 8.60
CA PRO A 188 3.02 -11.97 9.55
C PRO A 188 4.29 -11.17 9.93
N GLU A 189 4.73 -11.33 11.16
CA GLU A 189 5.88 -10.58 11.71
C GLU A 189 7.12 -10.68 10.81
N ALA A 190 7.44 -11.89 10.34
CA ALA A 190 8.57 -12.12 9.43
C ALA A 190 8.45 -11.34 8.11
N VAL A 191 7.22 -11.12 7.63
CA VAL A 191 6.96 -10.35 6.40
C VAL A 191 7.14 -8.85 6.65
N ALA A 192 6.69 -8.34 7.80
CA ALA A 192 6.91 -6.95 8.19
C ALA A 192 8.40 -6.66 8.42
N ASP A 193 9.13 -7.60 9.04
CA ASP A 193 10.58 -7.53 9.22
C ASP A 193 11.33 -7.58 7.88
N TYR A 194 10.93 -8.49 6.98
CA TYR A 194 11.46 -8.51 5.62
C TYR A 194 11.34 -7.16 4.92
N LEU A 195 10.21 -6.46 5.06
CA LEU A 195 10.06 -5.15 4.45
C LEU A 195 11.06 -4.15 5.03
N ALA A 196 11.30 -4.18 6.35
CA ALA A 196 12.31 -3.31 6.97
C ALA A 196 13.71 -3.61 6.43
N ALA A 197 14.09 -4.88 6.32
CA ALA A 197 15.37 -5.30 5.73
C ALA A 197 15.49 -4.89 4.25
N HIS A 198 14.41 -5.04 3.47
CA HIS A 198 14.34 -4.64 2.07
C HIS A 198 14.62 -3.14 1.89
N GLU A 199 14.00 -2.28 2.66
CA GLU A 199 14.21 -0.83 2.55
C GLU A 199 15.59 -0.41 3.07
N VAL A 200 16.10 -1.04 4.13
CA VAL A 200 17.45 -0.78 4.65
C VAL A 200 18.51 -1.20 3.64
N ALA A 201 18.34 -2.32 2.94
CA ALA A 201 19.28 -2.77 1.90
C ALA A 201 19.46 -1.74 0.77
N HIS A 202 18.42 -0.94 0.48
CA HIS A 202 18.51 0.15 -0.49
C HIS A 202 19.46 1.29 -0.10
N LEU A 203 19.86 1.42 1.17
CA LEU A 203 20.90 2.35 1.58
C LEU A 203 22.29 1.94 1.08
N VAL A 204 22.48 0.65 0.81
CA VAL A 204 23.74 0.06 0.31
C VAL A 204 23.70 -0.13 -1.21
N ARG A 205 22.55 -0.59 -1.73
CA ARG A 205 22.32 -0.83 -3.16
C ARG A 205 20.95 -0.31 -3.58
N ALA A 206 20.92 0.64 -4.51
CA ALA A 206 19.68 1.29 -4.94
C ALA A 206 18.84 0.44 -5.91
N ASP A 207 19.42 -0.54 -6.55
CA ASP A 207 18.79 -1.46 -7.49
C ASP A 207 18.35 -2.77 -6.81
N HIS A 208 17.76 -3.68 -7.59
CA HIS A 208 17.42 -5.04 -7.12
C HIS A 208 18.33 -6.09 -7.81
N SER A 209 19.63 -5.77 -7.94
CA SER A 209 20.66 -6.65 -8.46
C SER A 209 20.88 -7.89 -7.58
N PRO A 210 21.65 -8.88 -8.04
CA PRO A 210 22.08 -10.01 -7.20
C PRO A 210 22.79 -9.55 -5.90
N GLU A 211 23.59 -8.49 -5.98
CA GLU A 211 24.30 -7.90 -4.84
C GLU A 211 23.33 -7.29 -3.82
N TYR A 212 22.27 -6.63 -4.28
CA TYR A 212 21.20 -6.15 -3.41
C TYR A 212 20.53 -7.32 -2.66
N TRP A 213 20.17 -8.40 -3.38
CA TRP A 213 19.54 -9.56 -2.74
C TRP A 213 20.49 -10.29 -1.79
N ALA A 214 21.79 -10.26 -2.04
CA ALA A 214 22.80 -10.76 -1.09
C ALA A 214 22.78 -9.96 0.21
N VAL A 215 22.61 -8.63 0.15
CA VAL A 215 22.45 -7.79 1.35
C VAL A 215 21.18 -8.15 2.11
N VAL A 216 20.04 -8.30 1.43
CA VAL A 216 18.77 -8.71 2.08
C VAL A 216 18.93 -10.08 2.75
N THR A 217 19.55 -11.05 2.05
CA THR A 217 19.80 -12.39 2.59
C THR A 217 20.71 -12.34 3.83
N ARG A 218 21.70 -11.48 3.85
CA ARG A 218 22.57 -11.26 5.03
C ARG A 218 21.78 -10.77 6.25
N LEU A 219 20.72 -9.95 6.02
CA LEU A 219 19.93 -9.37 7.11
C LEU A 219 18.92 -10.37 7.71
N ILE A 220 18.26 -11.17 6.89
CA ILE A 220 17.12 -11.99 7.32
C ILE A 220 17.14 -13.45 6.83
N GLY A 221 18.19 -13.91 6.17
CA GLY A 221 18.24 -15.23 5.55
C GLY A 221 17.41 -15.32 4.26
N ASP A 222 16.74 -16.45 4.05
CA ASP A 222 15.93 -16.62 2.83
C ASP A 222 14.69 -15.72 2.82
N HIS A 223 14.76 -14.66 2.03
CA HIS A 223 13.71 -13.65 1.88
C HIS A 223 12.57 -14.06 0.93
N ARG A 224 12.74 -15.12 0.13
CA ARG A 224 11.78 -15.50 -0.94
C ARG A 224 10.39 -15.85 -0.45
N PRO A 225 10.20 -16.56 0.69
CA PRO A 225 8.86 -16.82 1.23
C PRO A 225 8.09 -15.55 1.58
N MET A 226 8.73 -14.58 2.26
CA MET A 226 8.12 -13.32 2.69
C MET A 226 7.77 -12.44 1.49
N ARG A 227 8.68 -12.36 0.50
CA ARG A 227 8.42 -11.64 -0.76
C ARG A 227 7.24 -12.24 -1.51
N ARG A 228 7.14 -13.56 -1.59
CA ARG A 228 6.01 -14.26 -2.21
C ARG A 228 4.72 -13.95 -1.45
N TRP A 229 4.75 -14.03 -0.13
CA TRP A 229 3.59 -13.73 0.70
C TRP A 229 3.03 -12.32 0.43
N LEU A 230 3.89 -11.29 0.39
CA LEU A 230 3.45 -9.92 0.05
C LEU A 230 2.88 -9.81 -1.35
N LYS A 231 3.42 -10.55 -2.32
CA LYS A 231 2.87 -10.58 -3.67
C LYS A 231 1.47 -11.19 -3.72
N ASP A 232 1.26 -12.27 -2.96
CA ASP A 232 0.03 -13.06 -3.03
C ASP A 232 -1.09 -12.47 -2.14
N HIS A 233 -0.75 -11.87 -0.99
CA HIS A 233 -1.71 -11.38 0.02
C HIS A 233 -1.76 -9.86 0.15
N GLY A 234 -0.82 -9.13 -0.44
CA GLY A 234 -0.70 -7.69 -0.23
C GLY A 234 -1.93 -6.89 -0.64
N ASN A 235 -2.61 -7.27 -1.73
CA ASN A 235 -3.82 -6.58 -2.17
C ASN A 235 -4.94 -6.64 -1.11
N ALA A 236 -5.09 -7.76 -0.40
CA ALA A 236 -6.08 -7.89 0.67
C ALA A 236 -5.79 -6.94 1.84
N LEU A 237 -4.50 -6.74 2.18
CA LEU A 237 -4.14 -5.78 3.22
C LEU A 237 -4.42 -4.32 2.81
N HIS A 238 -4.25 -3.98 1.53
CA HIS A 238 -4.59 -2.66 1.02
C HIS A 238 -6.09 -2.36 1.05
N ALA A 239 -6.95 -3.38 1.06
CA ALA A 239 -8.39 -3.24 1.16
C ALA A 239 -8.88 -2.89 2.59
N VAL A 240 -8.05 -3.06 3.62
CA VAL A 240 -8.43 -2.74 5.00
C VAL A 240 -8.45 -1.24 5.24
N GLY A 241 -9.59 -0.71 5.71
CA GLY A 241 -9.77 0.70 6.05
C GLY A 241 -9.70 1.64 4.82
N SER A 242 -9.98 1.14 3.62
CA SER A 242 -9.94 1.92 2.36
C SER A 242 -11.31 2.48 1.98
#